data_f666a8ff84a2037e05d83a2b19141c69
#
_entry.id   f666a8ff84a2037e05d83a2b19141c69
#
_cell.length_a   1.000
_cell.length_b   1.000
_cell.length_c   1.000
_cell.angle_alpha   90.00
_cell.angle_beta   90.00
_cell.angle_gamma   90.00
#
_symmetry.space_group_name_H-M   'P 1'
#
loop_
_entity.id
_entity.type
_entity.pdbx_description
1 polymer ?
#
loop_
_entity_poly.entity_id
_entity_poly.type
_entity_poly.pdbx_seq_one_letter_code
_entity_poly.pdbx_strand_id
1 'polypeptide(L)'
;PLTDCRFWLSASNPDYGHYMTNSTSSPVVSLNNLSVMTKYIRNKYGSNTRVILSEQGFTSTQSQQDQAAAIALGYYIAACDPMVDAFIIRSYADTADEMAQGLHMGLAGKKAMKVFQHMDSSSSLKYAEKYLKSQVGAGWKSWVPGFSTSKITKTYRKG
;
A
#
# COMPACT_ATOMS: atom_id res chain seq x y z
N PRO A 1 12.65 -0.82 -13.73
CA PRO A 1 12.78 -1.33 -12.37
C PRO A 1 12.22 -0.29 -11.41
N LEU A 2 11.34 -0.71 -10.51
CA LEU A 2 10.80 0.13 -9.45
C LEU A 2 11.88 0.32 -8.37
N THR A 3 12.99 0.91 -8.72
CA THR A 3 14.11 1.17 -7.81
C THR A 3 13.76 2.27 -6.81
N ASP A 4 12.69 3.00 -7.04
CA ASP A 4 12.19 4.03 -6.15
C ASP A 4 10.72 3.80 -5.82
N CYS A 5 10.45 3.11 -4.69
CA CYS A 5 9.07 2.89 -4.22
C CYS A 5 8.28 4.18 -4.02
N ARG A 6 8.95 5.31 -3.87
CA ARG A 6 8.31 6.63 -3.82
C ARG A 6 7.62 6.96 -5.13
N PHE A 7 8.17 6.48 -6.23
CA PHE A 7 7.65 6.76 -7.57
C PHE A 7 6.26 6.15 -7.79
N TRP A 8 6.05 4.88 -7.49
CA TRP A 8 4.78 4.26 -7.78
C TRP A 8 3.76 4.28 -6.64
N LEU A 9 4.16 4.55 -5.41
CA LEU A 9 3.22 4.91 -4.34
C LEU A 9 2.59 6.29 -4.58
N SER A 10 3.20 7.09 -5.45
CA SER A 10 2.68 8.37 -5.95
C SER A 10 2.46 8.35 -7.47
N ALA A 11 2.47 7.19 -8.10
CA ALA A 11 2.57 7.04 -9.56
C ALA A 11 1.35 7.52 -10.36
N SER A 12 0.22 7.73 -9.73
CA SER A 12 -0.92 8.40 -10.38
C SER A 12 -0.68 9.90 -10.60
N ASN A 13 0.36 10.48 -9.98
CA ASN A 13 0.74 11.86 -10.19
C ASN A 13 2.25 12.05 -9.96
N PRO A 14 3.09 11.97 -11.02
CA PRO A 14 4.54 12.12 -10.92
C PRO A 14 4.97 13.48 -10.34
N ASP A 15 4.15 14.52 -10.47
CA ASP A 15 4.46 15.84 -9.95
C ASP A 15 4.42 15.87 -8.41
N TYR A 16 3.59 15.06 -7.77
CA TYR A 16 3.50 15.03 -6.31
C TYR A 16 4.64 14.28 -5.63
N GLY A 17 5.27 13.32 -6.31
CA GLY A 17 6.41 12.58 -5.76
C GLY A 17 7.63 13.47 -5.45
N HIS A 18 7.79 14.56 -6.19
CA HIS A 18 8.86 15.52 -5.98
C HIS A 18 8.69 16.40 -4.73
N TYR A 19 7.46 16.54 -4.25
CA TYR A 19 7.14 17.43 -3.12
C TYR A 19 6.95 16.67 -1.80
N MET A 20 6.89 15.34 -1.84
CA MET A 20 6.72 14.54 -0.64
C MET A 20 7.97 14.59 0.23
N THR A 21 7.80 14.88 1.50
CA THR A 21 8.87 14.86 2.51
C THR A 21 8.48 13.98 3.70
N ASN A 22 9.48 13.55 4.47
CA ASN A 22 9.27 12.82 5.73
C ASN A 22 9.11 13.78 6.91
N SER A 23 8.28 14.80 6.74
CA SER A 23 8.05 15.86 7.71
C SER A 23 6.56 16.17 7.81
N THR A 24 6.13 16.74 8.93
CA THR A 24 4.75 17.21 9.14
C THR A 24 4.37 18.40 8.25
N SER A 25 5.33 19.02 7.59
CA SER A 25 5.13 20.05 6.57
C SER A 25 5.03 19.49 5.14
N SER A 26 5.02 18.16 4.97
CA SER A 26 4.86 17.57 3.65
C SER A 26 3.53 17.98 3.03
N PRO A 27 3.53 18.52 1.80
CA PRO A 27 2.29 18.92 1.13
C PRO A 27 1.46 17.72 0.68
N VAL A 28 2.07 16.53 0.65
CA VAL A 28 1.44 15.29 0.19
C VAL A 28 1.68 14.18 1.20
N VAL A 29 0.65 13.40 1.48
CA VAL A 29 0.73 12.14 2.22
C VAL A 29 0.55 10.98 1.26
N SER A 30 1.51 10.06 1.30
CA SER A 30 1.46 8.79 0.60
C SER A 30 1.76 7.65 1.57
N LEU A 31 1.70 6.41 1.10
CA LEU A 31 2.08 5.27 1.94
C LEU A 31 3.54 5.36 2.43
N ASN A 32 4.41 6.03 1.68
CA ASN A 32 5.82 6.15 2.03
C ASN A 32 6.07 7.04 3.26
N ASN A 33 5.26 8.07 3.47
CA ASN A 33 5.34 8.95 4.65
C ASN A 33 4.12 8.85 5.58
N LEU A 34 3.33 7.77 5.45
CA LEU A 34 2.15 7.53 6.27
C LEU A 34 2.44 7.62 7.77
N SER A 35 3.57 7.06 8.21
CA SER A 35 3.97 7.08 9.63
C SER A 35 4.22 8.48 10.18
N VAL A 36 4.53 9.47 9.35
CA VAL A 36 4.66 10.87 9.77
C VAL A 36 3.27 11.44 10.07
N MET A 37 2.31 11.19 9.18
CA MET A 37 0.92 11.61 9.37
C MET A 37 0.29 10.95 10.60
N THR A 38 0.44 9.64 10.74
CA THR A 38 -0.15 8.91 11.87
C THR A 38 0.45 9.33 13.21
N LYS A 39 1.76 9.60 13.28
CA LYS A 39 2.40 10.19 14.47
C LYS A 39 1.85 11.58 14.78
N TYR A 40 1.67 12.43 13.77
CA TYR A 40 1.09 13.77 13.95
C TYR A 40 -0.33 13.67 14.52
N ILE A 41 -1.18 12.83 13.92
CA ILE A 41 -2.55 12.60 14.39
C ILE A 41 -2.55 12.12 15.84
N ARG A 42 -1.73 11.12 16.16
CA ARG A 42 -1.61 10.60 17.53
C ARG A 42 -1.19 11.67 18.55
N ASN A 43 -0.22 12.49 18.18
CA ASN A 43 0.28 13.55 19.08
C ASN A 43 -0.74 14.66 19.30
N LYS A 44 -1.51 14.98 18.26
CA LYS A 44 -2.46 16.09 18.30
C LYS A 44 -3.82 15.69 18.88
N TYR A 45 -4.30 14.49 18.58
CA TYR A 45 -5.67 14.05 18.89
C TYR A 45 -5.73 12.83 19.82
N GLY A 46 -4.59 12.30 20.22
CA GLY A 46 -4.49 11.15 21.12
C GLY A 46 -4.46 9.79 20.41
N SER A 47 -4.05 8.76 21.17
CA SER A 47 -3.85 7.40 20.66
C SER A 47 -5.15 6.66 20.30
N ASN A 48 -6.30 7.16 20.76
CA ASN A 48 -7.61 6.57 20.45
C ASN A 48 -8.15 6.99 19.09
N THR A 49 -7.56 8.01 18.46
CA THR A 49 -7.89 8.39 17.09
C THR A 49 -7.34 7.36 16.13
N ARG A 50 -8.21 6.87 15.22
CA ARG A 50 -7.86 5.82 14.26
C ARG A 50 -7.87 6.36 12.83
N VAL A 51 -7.10 5.72 11.97
CA VAL A 51 -6.96 6.08 10.55
C VAL A 51 -7.52 4.95 9.68
N ILE A 52 -8.35 5.32 8.71
CA ILE A 52 -8.83 4.44 7.66
C ILE A 52 -8.26 4.92 6.33
N LEU A 53 -7.57 4.03 5.63
CA LEU A 53 -7.14 4.25 4.25
C LEU A 53 -8.29 3.78 3.34
N SER A 54 -9.20 4.71 3.04
CA SER A 54 -10.53 4.41 2.50
C SER A 54 -10.54 4.07 1.00
N GLU A 55 -9.50 4.42 0.26
CA GLU A 55 -9.48 4.23 -1.19
C GLU A 55 -8.05 4.12 -1.71
N GLN A 56 -7.54 2.89 -1.74
CA GLN A 56 -6.17 2.61 -2.17
C GLN A 56 -6.18 1.82 -3.47
N GLY A 57 -5.74 2.44 -4.56
CA GLY A 57 -5.65 1.81 -5.87
C GLY A 57 -4.24 1.85 -6.45
N PHE A 58 -3.88 0.79 -7.15
CA PHE A 58 -2.62 0.68 -7.87
C PHE A 58 -2.91 0.15 -9.28
N THR A 59 -2.47 0.90 -10.29
CA THR A 59 -2.72 0.50 -11.67
C THR A 59 -1.87 -0.68 -12.11
N SER A 60 -2.43 -1.52 -12.98
CA SER A 60 -1.72 -2.59 -13.67
C SER A 60 -1.26 -2.19 -15.08
N THR A 61 -1.39 -0.92 -15.45
CA THR A 61 -1.09 -0.44 -16.80
C THR A 61 0.33 -0.79 -17.24
N GLN A 62 1.30 -0.69 -16.37
CA GLN A 62 2.69 -1.03 -16.69
C GLN A 62 2.95 -2.52 -16.51
N SER A 63 2.54 -3.12 -15.40
CA SER A 63 2.60 -4.55 -15.21
C SER A 63 1.69 -5.04 -14.08
N GLN A 64 1.17 -6.26 -14.21
CA GLN A 64 0.44 -6.91 -13.13
C GLN A 64 1.35 -7.30 -11.94
N GLN A 65 2.66 -7.46 -12.18
CA GLN A 65 3.63 -7.71 -11.11
C GLN A 65 3.81 -6.47 -10.25
N ASP A 66 3.86 -5.29 -10.88
CA ASP A 66 3.96 -4.02 -10.17
C ASP A 66 2.73 -3.78 -9.31
N GLN A 67 1.53 -3.98 -9.86
CA GLN A 67 0.30 -3.88 -9.09
C GLN A 67 0.30 -4.84 -7.89
N ALA A 68 0.71 -6.10 -8.09
CA ALA A 68 0.76 -7.10 -7.03
C ALA A 68 1.76 -6.72 -5.92
N ALA A 69 2.94 -6.21 -6.30
CA ALA A 69 3.95 -5.72 -5.36
C ALA A 69 3.46 -4.49 -4.59
N ALA A 70 2.82 -3.55 -5.30
CA ALA A 70 2.30 -2.31 -4.72
C ALA A 70 1.22 -2.57 -3.67
N ILE A 71 0.27 -3.46 -3.98
CA ILE A 71 -0.78 -3.87 -3.04
C ILE A 71 -0.17 -4.54 -1.81
N ALA A 72 0.78 -5.47 -1.99
CA ALA A 72 1.44 -6.13 -0.87
C ALA A 72 2.18 -5.15 0.03
N LEU A 73 3.01 -4.28 -0.57
CA LEU A 73 3.80 -3.31 0.18
C LEU A 73 2.92 -2.30 0.90
N GLY A 74 1.91 -1.77 0.20
CA GLY A 74 0.95 -0.82 0.78
C GLY A 74 0.20 -1.40 1.96
N TYR A 75 -0.29 -2.65 1.82
CA TYR A 75 -0.92 -3.35 2.92
C TYR A 75 0.04 -3.57 4.10
N TYR A 76 1.30 -3.98 3.84
CA TYR A 76 2.26 -4.22 4.92
C TYR A 76 2.63 -2.94 5.67
N ILE A 77 2.75 -1.82 4.96
CA ILE A 77 2.94 -0.51 5.59
C ILE A 77 1.75 -0.18 6.50
N ALA A 78 0.53 -0.32 5.99
CA ALA A 78 -0.69 -0.07 6.75
C ALA A 78 -0.84 -1.01 7.95
N ALA A 79 -0.65 -2.32 7.76
CA ALA A 79 -0.78 -3.33 8.82
C ALA A 79 0.28 -3.20 9.93
N CYS A 80 1.46 -2.66 9.60
CA CYS A 80 2.51 -2.41 10.57
C CYS A 80 2.36 -1.07 11.32
N ASP A 81 1.51 -0.17 10.84
CA ASP A 81 1.21 1.08 11.52
C ASP A 81 0.09 0.87 12.56
N PRO A 82 0.36 1.10 13.86
CA PRO A 82 -0.61 0.83 14.92
C PRO A 82 -1.82 1.76 14.92
N MET A 83 -1.78 2.86 14.15
CA MET A 83 -2.88 3.82 14.04
C MET A 83 -3.87 3.47 12.92
N VAL A 84 -3.50 2.58 12.00
CA VAL A 84 -4.33 2.22 10.83
C VAL A 84 -5.23 1.04 11.17
N ASP A 85 -6.53 1.22 10.99
CA ASP A 85 -7.55 0.18 11.23
C ASP A 85 -8.04 -0.48 9.96
N ALA A 86 -7.97 0.20 8.82
CA ALA A 86 -8.44 -0.37 7.56
C ALA A 86 -7.59 0.09 6.37
N PHE A 87 -7.44 -0.84 5.43
CA PHE A 87 -6.80 -0.65 4.14
C PHE A 87 -7.78 -1.15 3.06
N ILE A 88 -8.52 -0.23 2.45
CA ILE A 88 -9.60 -0.54 1.52
C ILE A 88 -9.09 -0.37 0.10
N ILE A 89 -9.16 -1.45 -0.68
CA ILE A 89 -8.69 -1.46 -2.07
C ILE A 89 -9.78 -0.96 -3.01
N ARG A 90 -9.43 -0.06 -3.89
CA ARG A 90 -10.13 0.26 -5.12
C ARG A 90 -9.41 -0.45 -6.27
N SER A 91 -10.04 -1.32 -7.05
CA SER A 91 -11.39 -1.83 -6.99
C SER A 91 -11.38 -3.35 -7.24
N TYR A 92 -12.54 -4.00 -7.22
CA TYR A 92 -12.63 -5.42 -7.56
C TYR A 92 -12.37 -5.67 -9.04
N ALA A 93 -12.99 -4.88 -9.94
CA ALA A 93 -12.85 -5.01 -11.38
C ALA A 93 -12.57 -3.65 -12.03
N ASP A 94 -11.91 -3.67 -13.17
CA ASP A 94 -11.76 -2.48 -13.99
C ASP A 94 -13.10 -2.06 -14.59
N THR A 95 -13.40 -0.77 -14.60
CA THR A 95 -14.54 -0.19 -15.31
C THR A 95 -14.09 0.49 -16.60
N ALA A 96 -14.98 0.57 -17.59
CA ALA A 96 -14.66 1.20 -18.88
C ALA A 96 -14.22 2.66 -18.71
N ASP A 97 -14.88 3.41 -17.84
CA ASP A 97 -14.60 4.82 -17.59
C ASP A 97 -13.23 5.02 -16.92
N GLU A 98 -12.87 4.16 -15.97
CA GLU A 98 -11.55 4.20 -15.34
C GLU A 98 -10.44 3.81 -16.30
N MET A 99 -10.67 2.75 -17.10
CA MET A 99 -9.70 2.33 -18.12
C MET A 99 -9.45 3.41 -19.17
N ALA A 100 -10.47 4.16 -19.58
CA ALA A 100 -10.34 5.29 -20.50
C ALA A 100 -9.44 6.40 -19.92
N GLN A 101 -9.32 6.49 -18.59
CA GLN A 101 -8.43 7.41 -17.86
C GLN A 101 -7.07 6.79 -17.53
N GLY A 102 -6.77 5.58 -17.98
CA GLY A 102 -5.54 4.85 -17.66
C GLY A 102 -5.53 4.22 -16.25
N LEU A 103 -6.68 4.16 -15.60
CA LEU A 103 -6.83 3.64 -14.22
C LEU A 103 -7.21 2.15 -14.23
N HIS A 104 -6.27 1.29 -14.48
CA HIS A 104 -6.47 -0.17 -14.46
C HIS A 104 -6.28 -0.75 -13.05
N MET A 105 -7.11 -0.33 -12.08
CA MET A 105 -6.92 -0.64 -10.67
C MET A 105 -7.62 -1.92 -10.20
N GLY A 106 -8.53 -2.48 -11.00
CA GLY A 106 -9.24 -3.72 -10.68
C GLY A 106 -8.31 -4.89 -10.42
N LEU A 107 -8.72 -5.79 -9.55
CA LEU A 107 -7.95 -6.98 -9.14
C LEU A 107 -8.39 -8.25 -9.87
N ALA A 108 -9.66 -8.33 -10.30
CA ALA A 108 -10.25 -9.52 -10.90
C ALA A 108 -9.45 -10.01 -12.12
N GLY A 109 -9.11 -11.30 -12.11
CA GLY A 109 -8.33 -11.93 -13.17
C GLY A 109 -6.83 -11.58 -13.19
N LYS A 110 -6.35 -10.74 -12.27
CA LYS A 110 -4.95 -10.30 -12.23
C LYS A 110 -4.15 -10.98 -11.11
N LYS A 111 -2.81 -10.87 -11.20
CA LYS A 111 -1.87 -11.43 -10.20
C LYS A 111 -2.11 -10.85 -8.80
N ALA A 112 -2.49 -9.58 -8.73
CA ALA A 112 -2.78 -8.89 -7.49
C ALA A 112 -3.96 -9.47 -6.70
N MET A 113 -4.94 -10.10 -7.38
CA MET A 113 -6.07 -10.76 -6.70
C MET A 113 -5.62 -11.82 -5.72
N LYS A 114 -4.65 -12.68 -6.10
CA LYS A 114 -4.14 -13.72 -5.18
C LYS A 114 -3.37 -13.12 -4.01
N VAL A 115 -2.64 -12.04 -4.23
CA VAL A 115 -1.98 -11.30 -3.14
C VAL A 115 -3.03 -10.77 -2.18
N PHE A 116 -4.05 -10.09 -2.69
CA PHE A 116 -5.14 -9.54 -1.89
C PHE A 116 -5.87 -10.61 -1.07
N GLN A 117 -6.23 -11.74 -1.69
CA GLN A 117 -6.96 -12.83 -1.02
C GLN A 117 -6.21 -13.44 0.17
N HIS A 118 -4.89 -13.31 0.22
CA HIS A 118 -4.04 -13.92 1.24
C HIS A 118 -3.26 -12.89 2.09
N MET A 119 -3.48 -11.58 1.88
CA MET A 119 -2.62 -10.54 2.44
C MET A 119 -2.59 -10.52 3.97
N ASP A 120 -3.71 -10.89 4.61
CA ASP A 120 -3.88 -10.92 6.07
C ASP A 120 -3.76 -12.32 6.68
N SER A 121 -3.31 -13.30 5.89
CA SER A 121 -3.19 -14.70 6.33
C SER A 121 -1.74 -15.10 6.60
N SER A 122 -1.56 -16.23 7.27
CA SER A 122 -0.24 -16.85 7.49
C SER A 122 0.51 -17.17 6.19
N SER A 123 -0.21 -17.28 5.07
CA SER A 123 0.37 -17.50 3.74
C SER A 123 0.68 -16.21 2.98
N SER A 124 0.49 -15.03 3.58
CA SER A 124 0.68 -13.73 2.91
C SER A 124 2.00 -13.63 2.16
N LEU A 125 3.11 -13.91 2.82
CA LEU A 125 4.45 -13.86 2.20
C LEU A 125 4.61 -14.86 1.05
N LYS A 126 4.01 -16.04 1.14
CA LYS A 126 4.05 -17.05 0.06
C LYS A 126 3.53 -16.48 -1.26
N TYR A 127 2.49 -15.65 -1.21
CA TYR A 127 1.88 -15.07 -2.41
C TYR A 127 2.50 -13.74 -2.83
N ALA A 128 3.03 -12.96 -1.90
CA ALA A 128 3.50 -11.59 -2.14
C ALA A 128 5.01 -11.49 -2.38
N GLU A 129 5.84 -12.28 -1.66
CA GLU A 129 7.28 -12.03 -1.56
C GLU A 129 8.00 -12.06 -2.90
N LYS A 130 7.59 -12.93 -3.84
CA LYS A 130 8.19 -12.99 -5.17
C LYS A 130 8.04 -11.68 -5.94
N TYR A 131 6.88 -11.01 -5.81
CA TYR A 131 6.63 -9.72 -6.46
C TYR A 131 7.40 -8.60 -5.76
N LEU A 132 7.42 -8.60 -4.43
CA LEU A 132 8.20 -7.65 -3.65
C LEU A 132 9.70 -7.75 -3.98
N LYS A 133 10.27 -8.95 -4.02
CA LYS A 133 11.68 -9.16 -4.38
C LYS A 133 11.99 -8.72 -5.82
N SER A 134 11.10 -8.99 -6.77
CA SER A 134 11.33 -8.66 -8.18
C SER A 134 11.14 -7.17 -8.47
N GLN A 135 10.19 -6.49 -7.82
CA GLN A 135 9.82 -5.12 -8.15
C GLN A 135 10.44 -4.09 -7.20
N VAL A 136 10.61 -4.44 -5.94
CA VAL A 136 11.15 -3.56 -4.89
C VAL A 136 12.62 -3.91 -4.58
N GLY A 137 12.96 -5.19 -4.66
CA GLY A 137 14.29 -5.71 -4.36
C GLY A 137 14.31 -6.59 -3.10
N ALA A 138 15.44 -7.26 -2.88
CA ALA A 138 15.60 -8.16 -1.73
C ALA A 138 15.43 -7.46 -0.37
N GLY A 139 15.76 -6.18 -0.31
CA GLY A 139 15.63 -5.33 0.90
C GLY A 139 14.24 -4.74 1.14
N TRP A 140 13.19 -5.20 0.46
CA TRP A 140 11.85 -4.61 0.52
C TRP A 140 11.30 -4.39 1.95
N LYS A 141 11.73 -5.21 2.92
CA LYS A 141 11.28 -5.09 4.32
C LYS A 141 11.68 -3.76 4.97
N SER A 142 12.79 -3.16 4.52
CA SER A 142 13.23 -1.86 5.02
C SER A 142 12.28 -0.71 4.65
N TRP A 143 11.41 -0.92 3.66
CA TRP A 143 10.38 0.03 3.24
C TRP A 143 9.12 -0.02 4.12
N VAL A 144 9.02 -1.00 5.01
CA VAL A 144 7.89 -1.18 5.92
C VAL A 144 8.33 -0.85 7.35
N PRO A 145 8.03 0.33 7.87
CA PRO A 145 8.42 0.70 9.25
C PRO A 145 7.88 -0.29 10.27
N GLY A 146 8.77 -0.87 11.07
CA GLY A 146 8.39 -1.85 12.10
C GLY A 146 7.81 -3.14 11.56
N PHE A 147 8.28 -3.60 10.36
CA PHE A 147 7.84 -4.85 9.75
C PHE A 147 7.90 -6.02 10.73
N SER A 148 6.80 -6.75 10.80
CA SER A 148 6.70 -7.99 11.57
C SER A 148 5.66 -8.90 10.93
N THR A 149 6.01 -10.18 10.78
CA THR A 149 5.09 -11.18 10.25
C THR A 149 3.81 -11.30 11.08
N SER A 150 3.92 -11.17 12.42
CA SER A 150 2.76 -11.21 13.31
C SER A 150 1.79 -10.05 13.09
N LYS A 151 2.29 -8.88 12.67
CA LYS A 151 1.44 -7.72 12.36
C LYS A 151 0.69 -7.87 11.04
N ILE A 152 1.36 -8.35 10.00
CA ILE A 152 0.76 -8.51 8.68
C ILE A 152 -0.20 -9.69 8.57
N THR A 153 -0.17 -10.61 9.53
CA THR A 153 -1.09 -11.76 9.62
C THR A 153 -2.21 -11.55 10.64
N LYS A 154 -2.29 -10.38 11.26
CA LYS A 154 -3.45 -10.00 12.05
C LYS A 154 -4.66 -9.90 11.14
N THR A 155 -5.59 -10.82 11.30
CA THR A 155 -6.92 -10.67 10.73
C THR A 155 -7.58 -9.44 11.37
N TYR A 156 -7.89 -8.44 10.57
CA TYR A 156 -8.75 -7.32 10.96
C TYR A 156 -10.22 -7.78 11.20
N ARG A 157 -10.45 -9.09 11.13
CA ARG A 157 -11.75 -9.73 11.32
C ARG A 157 -11.96 -10.09 12.79
N LYS A 158 -11.96 -9.11 13.65
CA LYS A 158 -12.62 -9.22 14.96
C LYS A 158 -13.59 -8.06 15.06
N GLY A 159 -14.74 -8.20 14.37
CA GLY A 159 -15.96 -7.55 14.78
C GLY A 159 -16.54 -8.37 15.91
#